data_d8cca10bd22904c217797d1ffa8f8b74
#
_entry.id   d8cca10bd22904c217797d1ffa8f8b74
#
_cell.length_a   1.000
_cell.length_b   1.000
_cell.length_c   1.000
_cell.angle_alpha   90.00
_cell.angle_beta   90.00
_cell.angle_gamma   90.00
#
_symmetry.space_group_name_H-M   'P 1'
#
loop_
_entity.id
_entity.type
_entity.pdbx_description
1 polymer ?
#
loop_
_entity_poly.entity_id
_entity_poly.type
_entity_poly.pdbx_seq_one_letter_code
_entity_poly.pdbx_strand_id
1 'polypeptide(L)'
;SVAATRKLYFQEAYMIRQHPQWHWLQELDIGNIQTAHFIFSYPHQSEGNYRNSRIFGGGPLYDIGCYAILTGCILFDGIPEVVSAIAKMDDKFDVEKQVDAILRWPNGGVLNFTVSGDAALCQSLHVLGDNGWAKLDVPVNPPETTHAYWSRGGLEKGERINFPRCDQYKLMIDDFVAQVKSNATPDFSVSRVITNAINQI
;
A
#
# COMPACT_ATOMS: atom_id res chain seq x y z
N SER A 1 -20.26 4.10 -14.72
CA SER A 1 -20.52 3.36 -13.47
C SER A 1 -21.87 3.77 -12.87
N VAL A 2 -22.48 2.91 -12.05
CA VAL A 2 -23.75 3.20 -11.36
C VAL A 2 -23.63 4.46 -10.49
N ALA A 3 -22.50 4.63 -9.81
CA ALA A 3 -22.23 5.81 -8.98
C ALA A 3 -22.28 7.11 -9.81
N ALA A 4 -21.62 7.15 -10.97
CA ALA A 4 -21.63 8.32 -11.84
C ALA A 4 -23.05 8.64 -12.35
N THR A 5 -23.80 7.61 -12.80
CA THR A 5 -25.19 7.80 -13.27
C THR A 5 -26.11 8.34 -12.17
N ARG A 6 -25.88 7.94 -10.92
CA ARG A 6 -26.67 8.37 -9.76
C ARG A 6 -26.11 9.59 -9.05
N LYS A 7 -25.02 10.17 -9.54
CA LYS A 7 -24.30 11.31 -8.91
C LYS A 7 -23.92 11.01 -7.45
N LEU A 8 -23.49 9.79 -7.19
CA LEU A 8 -23.02 9.36 -5.87
C LEU A 8 -21.50 9.41 -5.83
N TYR A 9 -20.95 9.94 -4.75
CA TYR A 9 -19.53 9.81 -4.47
C TYR A 9 -19.21 8.38 -4.04
N PHE A 10 -18.10 7.85 -4.50
CA PHE A 10 -17.58 6.53 -4.16
C PHE A 10 -16.07 6.63 -3.99
N GLN A 11 -15.54 5.98 -2.97
CA GLN A 11 -14.11 5.93 -2.67
C GLN A 11 -13.76 4.57 -2.08
N GLU A 12 -12.61 4.03 -2.45
CA GLU A 12 -12.02 2.88 -1.76
C GLU A 12 -11.45 3.32 -0.41
N ALA A 13 -11.63 2.48 0.61
CA ALA A 13 -11.27 2.79 1.99
C ALA A 13 -9.76 2.62 2.26
N TYR A 14 -8.90 3.24 1.46
CA TYR A 14 -7.45 3.26 1.68
C TYR A 14 -7.06 4.31 2.73
N MET A 15 -7.24 3.97 4.01
CA MET A 15 -7.02 4.86 5.16
C MET A 15 -5.60 5.42 5.25
N ILE A 16 -4.61 4.73 4.70
CA ILE A 16 -3.21 5.17 4.70
C ILE A 16 -3.02 6.54 4.03
N ARG A 17 -3.85 6.87 3.03
CA ARG A 17 -3.75 8.12 2.27
C ARG A 17 -3.91 9.37 3.13
N GLN A 18 -4.56 9.26 4.29
CA GLN A 18 -4.83 10.36 5.21
C GLN A 18 -3.89 10.37 6.42
N HIS A 19 -3.03 9.36 6.56
CA HIS A 19 -2.15 9.28 7.71
C HIS A 19 -0.94 10.24 7.56
N PRO A 20 -0.57 11.02 8.59
CA PRO A 20 0.54 11.99 8.52
C PRO A 20 1.88 11.43 8.09
N GLN A 21 2.20 10.15 8.39
CA GLN A 21 3.45 9.52 7.94
C GLN A 21 3.57 9.45 6.40
N TRP A 22 2.44 9.31 5.70
CA TRP A 22 2.43 9.24 4.24
C TRP A 22 2.54 10.62 3.61
N HIS A 23 1.91 11.65 4.19
CA HIS A 23 2.08 13.04 3.77
C HIS A 23 3.54 13.47 3.96
N TRP A 24 4.13 13.17 5.13
CA TRP A 24 5.54 13.41 5.40
C TRP A 24 6.45 12.73 4.38
N LEU A 25 6.19 11.45 4.04
CA LEU A 25 7.01 10.71 3.08
C LEU A 25 6.96 11.33 1.67
N GLN A 26 5.81 11.85 1.25
CA GLN A 26 5.64 12.51 -0.04
C GLN A 26 6.35 13.88 -0.12
N GLU A 27 6.48 14.57 1.01
CA GLU A 27 7.13 15.87 1.11
C GLU A 27 8.64 15.77 1.42
N LEU A 28 9.12 14.55 1.73
CA LEU A 28 10.50 14.32 2.14
C LEU A 28 11.46 14.45 0.96
N ASP A 29 12.46 15.34 1.10
CA ASP A 29 13.54 15.50 0.13
C ASP A 29 14.64 14.44 0.30
N ILE A 30 14.46 13.30 -0.37
CA ILE A 30 15.47 12.24 -0.50
C ILE A 30 15.95 12.09 -1.95
N GLY A 31 15.74 13.12 -2.76
CA GLY A 31 16.05 13.12 -4.20
C GLY A 31 15.03 12.32 -5.01
N ASN A 32 15.43 11.86 -6.20
CA ASN A 32 14.57 11.02 -7.03
C ASN A 32 14.45 9.62 -6.41
N ILE A 33 13.24 9.19 -6.11
CA ILE A 33 13.01 7.86 -5.55
C ILE A 33 13.33 6.81 -6.62
N GLN A 34 14.25 5.91 -6.30
CA GLN A 34 14.74 4.85 -7.18
C GLN A 34 13.99 3.53 -6.94
N THR A 35 13.81 3.15 -5.67
CA THR A 35 13.16 1.90 -5.33
C THR A 35 12.47 1.97 -3.98
N ALA A 36 11.42 1.14 -3.84
CA ALA A 36 10.73 0.89 -2.59
C ALA A 36 10.63 -0.62 -2.33
N HIS A 37 10.79 -1.01 -1.06
CA HIS A 37 10.62 -2.37 -0.58
C HIS A 37 9.50 -2.41 0.44
N PHE A 38 8.44 -3.15 0.13
CA PHE A 38 7.25 -3.24 0.96
C PHE A 38 7.03 -4.67 1.44
N ILE A 39 6.76 -4.84 2.73
CA ILE A 39 6.41 -6.13 3.33
C ILE A 39 5.11 -5.94 4.10
N PHE A 40 4.16 -6.84 3.87
CA PHE A 40 3.00 -6.99 4.74
C PHE A 40 2.63 -8.46 4.88
N SER A 41 2.59 -8.96 6.09
CA SER A 41 2.21 -10.33 6.38
C SER A 41 1.34 -10.42 7.63
N TYR A 42 0.54 -11.49 7.68
CA TYR A 42 -0.24 -11.89 8.84
C TYR A 42 -0.26 -13.42 8.96
N PRO A 43 -0.48 -13.97 10.17
CA PRO A 43 -0.54 -15.41 10.35
C PRO A 43 -1.77 -16.03 9.68
N HIS A 44 -1.66 -17.30 9.35
CA HIS A 44 -2.73 -18.07 8.72
C HIS A 44 -4.08 -17.88 9.42
N GLN A 45 -5.13 -17.72 8.63
CA GLN A 45 -6.49 -17.48 9.11
C GLN A 45 -7.26 -18.80 9.24
N SER A 46 -8.25 -18.84 10.13
CA SER A 46 -9.12 -20.01 10.31
C SER A 46 -9.86 -20.39 9.03
N GLU A 47 -10.21 -21.66 8.85
CA GLU A 47 -10.81 -22.22 7.64
C GLU A 47 -12.05 -21.48 7.13
N GLY A 48 -12.91 -20.97 8.02
CA GLY A 48 -14.11 -20.22 7.63
C GLY A 48 -13.87 -18.74 7.26
N ASN A 49 -12.62 -18.28 7.25
CA ASN A 49 -12.31 -16.91 6.88
C ASN A 49 -12.42 -16.70 5.37
N TYR A 50 -13.01 -15.59 4.92
CA TYR A 50 -13.16 -15.24 3.50
C TYR A 50 -11.83 -15.16 2.74
N ARG A 51 -10.73 -14.87 3.47
CA ARG A 51 -9.37 -14.82 2.90
C ARG A 51 -8.90 -16.16 2.36
N ASN A 52 -9.51 -17.25 2.79
CA ASN A 52 -9.24 -18.61 2.30
C ASN A 52 -10.17 -19.01 1.16
N SER A 53 -10.87 -18.07 0.52
CA SER A 53 -11.86 -18.38 -0.51
C SER A 53 -11.67 -17.53 -1.76
N ARG A 54 -11.27 -18.15 -2.87
CA ARG A 54 -11.12 -17.49 -4.17
C ARG A 54 -12.39 -16.80 -4.65
N ILE A 55 -13.57 -17.41 -4.40
CA ILE A 55 -14.86 -16.86 -4.82
C ILE A 55 -15.14 -15.51 -4.17
N PHE A 56 -14.63 -15.29 -2.97
CA PHE A 56 -14.76 -14.01 -2.25
C PHE A 56 -13.56 -13.07 -2.44
N GLY A 57 -12.67 -13.35 -3.41
CA GLY A 57 -11.47 -12.56 -3.62
C GLY A 57 -10.44 -12.74 -2.50
N GLY A 58 -10.33 -13.97 -1.96
CA GLY A 58 -9.33 -14.30 -0.94
C GLY A 58 -7.90 -14.28 -1.47
N GLY A 59 -6.96 -14.54 -0.56
CA GLY A 59 -5.53 -14.47 -0.79
C GLY A 59 -4.93 -13.12 -0.39
N PRO A 60 -3.65 -13.11 0.04
CA PRO A 60 -2.97 -11.91 0.49
C PRO A 60 -2.74 -10.88 -0.63
N LEU A 61 -2.73 -11.28 -1.90
CA LEU A 61 -2.54 -10.34 -2.99
C LEU A 61 -3.70 -9.34 -3.09
N TYR A 62 -4.95 -9.82 -3.04
CA TYR A 62 -6.12 -8.95 -3.03
C TYR A 62 -6.28 -8.24 -1.68
N ASP A 63 -6.10 -8.96 -0.57
CA ASP A 63 -6.38 -8.44 0.78
C ASP A 63 -5.37 -7.36 1.21
N ILE A 64 -4.08 -7.57 0.97
CA ILE A 64 -3.02 -6.65 1.41
C ILE A 64 -2.03 -6.25 0.32
N GLY A 65 -1.94 -6.95 -0.81
CA GLY A 65 -1.10 -6.56 -1.95
C GLY A 65 -1.58 -5.28 -2.63
N CYS A 66 -2.87 -4.97 -2.52
CA CYS A 66 -3.42 -3.68 -2.96
C CYS A 66 -2.73 -2.49 -2.29
N TYR A 67 -2.32 -2.60 -1.02
CA TYR A 67 -1.56 -1.56 -0.31
C TYR A 67 -0.11 -1.43 -0.82
N ALA A 68 0.51 -2.55 -1.22
CA ALA A 68 1.83 -2.51 -1.84
C ALA A 68 1.78 -1.74 -3.16
N ILE A 69 0.82 -2.07 -4.04
CA ILE A 69 0.67 -1.40 -5.33
C ILE A 69 0.26 0.07 -5.14
N LEU A 70 -0.64 0.37 -4.18
CA LEU A 70 -0.98 1.74 -3.81
C LEU A 70 0.25 2.53 -3.36
N THR A 71 1.16 1.91 -2.58
CA THR A 71 2.45 2.52 -2.20
C THR A 71 3.23 2.96 -3.44
N GLY A 72 3.34 2.08 -4.44
CA GLY A 72 3.98 2.44 -5.70
C GLY A 72 3.28 3.59 -6.43
N CYS A 73 1.94 3.60 -6.44
CA CYS A 73 1.16 4.71 -7.03
C CYS A 73 1.30 6.03 -6.26
N ILE A 74 1.65 6.00 -4.97
CA ILE A 74 1.94 7.21 -4.18
C ILE A 74 3.35 7.74 -4.47
N LEU A 75 4.31 6.85 -4.71
CA LEU A 75 5.72 7.18 -4.85
C LEU A 75 6.14 7.47 -6.30
N PHE A 76 5.45 6.88 -7.28
CA PHE A 76 5.84 6.91 -8.69
C PHE A 76 4.66 7.30 -9.59
N ASP A 77 4.95 8.01 -10.66
CA ASP A 77 3.95 8.44 -11.64
C ASP A 77 3.74 7.43 -12.76
N GLY A 78 2.48 7.24 -13.16
CA GLY A 78 2.10 6.43 -14.32
C GLY A 78 1.60 5.04 -13.96
N ILE A 79 1.55 4.17 -14.96
CA ILE A 79 1.05 2.80 -14.83
C ILE A 79 2.26 1.85 -14.79
N PRO A 80 2.38 1.00 -13.76
CA PRO A 80 3.49 0.07 -13.67
C PRO A 80 3.37 -1.10 -14.65
N GLU A 81 4.52 -1.66 -14.99
CA GLU A 81 4.69 -2.99 -15.60
C GLU A 81 5.00 -4.01 -14.51
N VAL A 82 4.37 -5.17 -14.54
CA VAL A 82 4.76 -6.32 -13.70
C VAL A 82 5.97 -6.99 -14.36
N VAL A 83 7.13 -6.82 -13.75
CA VAL A 83 8.40 -7.38 -14.25
C VAL A 83 8.54 -8.86 -13.91
N SER A 84 8.16 -9.22 -12.68
CA SER A 84 8.23 -10.60 -12.17
C SER A 84 7.29 -10.77 -10.99
N ALA A 85 6.71 -11.97 -10.87
CA ALA A 85 5.95 -12.36 -9.69
C ALA A 85 6.12 -13.84 -9.42
N ILE A 86 6.13 -14.21 -8.14
CA ILE A 86 6.16 -15.58 -7.65
C ILE A 86 5.05 -15.74 -6.62
N ALA A 87 4.11 -16.66 -6.87
CA ALA A 87 3.05 -16.99 -5.94
C ALA A 87 3.31 -18.38 -5.33
N LYS A 88 3.18 -18.47 -4.01
CA LYS A 88 3.11 -19.74 -3.29
C LYS A 88 1.65 -20.02 -2.97
N MET A 89 1.10 -21.05 -3.60
CA MET A 89 -0.30 -21.43 -3.40
C MET A 89 -0.49 -22.13 -2.05
N ASP A 90 -1.69 -22.02 -1.49
CA ASP A 90 -2.11 -22.79 -0.35
C ASP A 90 -2.45 -24.23 -0.80
N ASP A 91 -2.07 -25.23 -0.01
CA ASP A 91 -2.28 -26.64 -0.36
C ASP A 91 -3.74 -27.10 -0.16
N LYS A 92 -4.52 -26.34 0.60
CA LYS A 92 -5.92 -26.65 0.97
C LYS A 92 -6.94 -25.74 0.31
N PHE A 93 -6.58 -24.47 0.12
CA PHE A 93 -7.44 -23.43 -0.41
C PHE A 93 -6.95 -23.02 -1.80
N ASP A 94 -7.88 -22.74 -2.71
CA ASP A 94 -7.54 -22.28 -4.08
C ASP A 94 -7.22 -20.76 -4.08
N VAL A 95 -6.28 -20.37 -3.21
CA VAL A 95 -5.75 -19.01 -3.09
C VAL A 95 -4.24 -19.07 -2.88
N GLU A 96 -3.55 -18.01 -3.21
CA GLU A 96 -2.16 -17.86 -2.82
C GLU A 96 -2.03 -17.60 -1.32
N LYS A 97 -0.97 -18.09 -0.69
CA LYS A 97 -0.61 -17.81 0.70
C LYS A 97 0.56 -16.82 0.83
N GLN A 98 1.30 -16.62 -0.26
CA GLN A 98 2.35 -15.61 -0.36
C GLN A 98 2.53 -15.20 -1.81
N VAL A 99 2.80 -13.91 -2.02
CA VAL A 99 3.22 -13.36 -3.31
C VAL A 99 4.42 -12.45 -3.10
N ASP A 100 5.44 -12.66 -3.92
CA ASP A 100 6.61 -11.78 -4.08
C ASP A 100 6.56 -11.21 -5.49
N ALA A 101 6.62 -9.88 -5.65
CA ALA A 101 6.55 -9.26 -6.97
C ALA A 101 7.45 -8.04 -7.11
N ILE A 102 7.81 -7.77 -8.37
CA ILE A 102 8.59 -6.61 -8.80
C ILE A 102 7.78 -5.86 -9.85
N LEU A 103 7.46 -4.60 -9.56
CA LEU A 103 6.79 -3.68 -10.47
C LEU A 103 7.74 -2.55 -10.83
N ARG A 104 7.69 -2.10 -12.10
CA ARG A 104 8.48 -0.98 -12.61
C ARG A 104 7.58 0.09 -13.20
N TRP A 105 7.81 1.34 -12.83
CA TRP A 105 7.12 2.51 -13.36
C TRP A 105 7.85 3.13 -14.55
N PRO A 106 7.18 3.92 -15.41
CA PRO A 106 7.78 4.53 -16.60
C PRO A 106 8.96 5.44 -16.31
N ASN A 107 8.99 6.09 -15.15
CA ASN A 107 10.11 6.93 -14.70
C ASN A 107 11.33 6.14 -14.19
N GLY A 108 11.30 4.80 -14.26
CA GLY A 108 12.36 3.91 -13.81
C GLY A 108 12.24 3.47 -12.34
N GLY A 109 11.30 4.03 -11.59
CA GLY A 109 11.06 3.64 -10.20
C GLY A 109 10.62 2.18 -10.08
N VAL A 110 11.12 1.48 -9.05
CA VAL A 110 10.87 0.04 -8.84
C VAL A 110 10.24 -0.18 -7.48
N LEU A 111 9.15 -0.92 -7.43
CA LEU A 111 8.58 -1.47 -6.21
C LEU A 111 8.86 -2.98 -6.15
N ASN A 112 9.49 -3.40 -5.06
CA ASN A 112 9.58 -4.81 -4.66
C ASN A 112 8.64 -5.02 -3.49
N PHE A 113 7.81 -6.06 -3.54
CA PHE A 113 6.97 -6.35 -2.38
C PHE A 113 6.83 -7.84 -2.09
N THR A 114 6.65 -8.14 -0.81
CA THR A 114 6.23 -9.44 -0.30
C THR A 114 4.95 -9.25 0.49
N VAL A 115 3.91 -10.03 0.14
CA VAL A 115 2.67 -10.15 0.92
C VAL A 115 2.41 -11.60 1.27
N SER A 116 2.02 -11.87 2.53
CA SER A 116 1.79 -13.25 2.99
C SER A 116 0.66 -13.32 3.99
N GLY A 117 -0.22 -14.30 3.80
CA GLY A 117 -1.26 -14.71 4.75
C GLY A 117 -0.86 -15.94 5.58
N ASP A 118 0.43 -16.31 5.60
CA ASP A 118 0.96 -17.52 6.26
C ASP A 118 2.33 -17.26 6.92
N ALA A 119 2.58 -16.03 7.35
CA ALA A 119 3.81 -15.63 8.02
C ALA A 119 3.51 -14.86 9.31
N ALA A 120 4.53 -14.60 10.13
CA ALA A 120 4.37 -13.74 11.31
C ALA A 120 3.88 -12.35 10.90
N LEU A 121 3.08 -11.71 11.77
CA LEU A 121 2.61 -10.34 11.54
C LEU A 121 3.82 -9.40 11.39
N CYS A 122 3.94 -8.82 10.21
CA CYS A 122 5.01 -7.86 9.90
C CYS A 122 4.49 -6.82 8.92
N GLN A 123 4.90 -5.58 9.12
CA GLN A 123 4.77 -4.51 8.13
C GLN A 123 6.07 -3.74 8.05
N SER A 124 6.47 -3.34 6.86
CA SER A 124 7.65 -2.50 6.67
C SER A 124 7.58 -1.84 5.29
N LEU A 125 8.01 -0.60 5.20
CA LEU A 125 8.29 0.08 3.95
C LEU A 125 9.66 0.73 4.05
N HIS A 126 10.55 0.45 3.09
CA HIS A 126 11.83 1.11 2.94
C HIS A 126 11.88 1.76 1.56
N VAL A 127 12.15 3.05 1.50
CA VAL A 127 12.20 3.86 0.27
C VAL A 127 13.61 4.41 0.11
N LEU A 128 14.20 4.21 -1.07
CA LEU A 128 15.54 4.67 -1.40
C LEU A 128 15.46 5.71 -2.53
N GLY A 129 15.97 6.88 -2.27
CA GLY A 129 16.23 7.92 -3.26
C GLY A 129 17.73 8.04 -3.59
N ASP A 130 18.06 8.86 -4.57
CA ASP A 130 19.46 9.12 -4.96
C ASP A 130 20.20 10.04 -3.97
N ASN A 131 19.48 10.68 -3.04
CA ASN A 131 20.02 11.60 -2.05
C ASN A 131 19.57 11.28 -0.60
N GLY A 132 19.05 10.09 -0.37
CA GLY A 132 18.62 9.67 0.96
C GLY A 132 17.70 8.45 0.96
N TRP A 133 17.26 8.09 2.14
CA TRP A 133 16.31 6.99 2.34
C TRP A 133 15.31 7.30 3.45
N ALA A 134 14.15 6.63 3.40
CA ALA A 134 13.14 6.68 4.44
C ALA A 134 12.65 5.26 4.79
N LYS A 135 12.23 5.08 6.04
CA LYS A 135 11.66 3.82 6.53
C LYS A 135 10.43 4.07 7.38
N LEU A 136 9.31 3.43 7.05
CA LEU A 136 8.12 3.31 7.87
C LEU A 136 8.08 1.90 8.47
N ASP A 137 8.08 1.79 9.80
CA ASP A 137 8.04 0.48 10.48
C ASP A 137 6.66 -0.18 10.37
N VAL A 138 5.59 0.61 10.38
CA VAL A 138 4.21 0.12 10.22
C VAL A 138 3.47 1.02 9.21
N PRO A 139 3.64 0.78 7.89
CA PRO A 139 3.10 1.67 6.87
C PRO A 139 1.56 1.64 6.75
N VAL A 140 0.89 0.52 7.05
CA VAL A 140 -0.55 0.35 6.78
C VAL A 140 -1.41 0.47 8.03
N ASN A 141 -1.07 -0.24 9.09
CA ASN A 141 -1.85 -0.25 10.33
C ASN A 141 -1.04 0.28 11.52
N PRO A 142 -0.52 1.52 11.46
CA PRO A 142 0.27 2.06 12.55
C PRO A 142 -0.57 2.19 13.81
N PRO A 143 0.02 2.03 15.00
CA PRO A 143 -0.63 2.42 16.24
C PRO A 143 -0.90 3.95 16.24
N GLU A 144 -1.79 4.42 17.13
CA GLU A 144 -2.18 5.84 17.21
C GLU A 144 -1.00 6.80 17.34
N THR A 145 0.11 6.34 17.93
CA THR A 145 1.39 7.05 17.95
C THR A 145 2.42 6.22 17.23
N THR A 146 3.01 6.77 16.18
CA THR A 146 4.00 6.06 15.36
C THR A 146 5.18 6.96 15.02
N HIS A 147 6.17 6.37 14.35
CA HIS A 147 7.37 7.06 13.94
C HIS A 147 7.91 6.51 12.62
N ALA A 148 8.78 7.28 12.00
CA ALA A 148 9.56 6.89 10.83
C ALA A 148 11.03 7.20 11.06
N TYR A 149 11.87 6.71 10.16
CA TYR A 149 13.30 7.05 10.10
C TYR A 149 13.63 7.57 8.70
N TRP A 150 14.60 8.48 8.62
CA TRP A 150 15.14 8.94 7.35
C TRP A 150 16.60 9.38 7.50
N SER A 151 17.33 9.41 6.38
CA SER A 151 18.70 9.92 6.33
C SER A 151 19.02 10.42 4.93
N ARG A 152 19.89 11.41 4.83
CA ARG A 152 20.49 11.83 3.54
C ARG A 152 21.62 10.89 3.07
N GLY A 153 21.73 9.71 3.65
CA GLY A 153 22.73 8.69 3.34
C GLY A 153 23.59 8.35 4.55
N GLY A 154 24.49 7.38 4.35
CA GLY A 154 25.33 6.82 5.40
C GLY A 154 24.78 5.52 5.99
N LEU A 155 25.62 4.84 6.79
CA LEU A 155 25.31 3.54 7.40
C LEU A 155 24.71 3.66 8.81
N GLU A 156 24.50 4.89 9.29
CA GLU A 156 23.91 5.16 10.59
C GLU A 156 22.39 4.94 10.56
N LYS A 157 21.81 4.81 11.75
CA LYS A 157 20.40 4.49 11.96
C LYS A 157 19.42 5.51 11.34
N GLY A 158 19.85 6.70 11.03
CA GLY A 158 19.03 7.80 10.57
C GLY A 158 18.30 8.55 11.69
N GLU A 159 17.73 9.68 11.34
CA GLU A 159 16.91 10.52 12.21
C GLU A 159 15.53 9.91 12.41
N ARG A 160 15.05 9.93 13.64
CA ARG A 160 13.70 9.47 14.00
C ARG A 160 12.72 10.64 13.99
N ILE A 161 11.66 10.48 13.23
CA ILE A 161 10.52 11.41 13.18
C ILE A 161 9.35 10.78 13.92
N ASN A 162 8.75 11.48 14.87
CA ASN A 162 7.56 11.04 15.59
C ASN A 162 6.33 11.75 15.03
N PHE A 163 5.25 11.00 14.80
CA PHE A 163 3.98 11.56 14.35
C PHE A 163 3.04 11.77 15.53
N PRO A 164 2.19 12.82 15.48
CA PRO A 164 1.19 13.05 16.51
C PRO A 164 0.19 11.89 16.53
N ARG A 165 -0.48 11.74 17.68
CA ARG A 165 -1.58 10.77 17.82
C ARG A 165 -2.62 10.98 16.71
N CYS A 166 -2.95 9.91 15.99
CA CYS A 166 -3.79 9.96 14.82
C CYS A 166 -4.67 8.72 14.73
N ASP A 167 -5.94 8.92 14.41
CA ASP A 167 -6.85 7.87 13.94
C ASP A 167 -7.06 8.04 12.44
N GLN A 168 -6.36 7.23 11.65
CA GLN A 168 -6.41 7.28 10.19
C GLN A 168 -7.79 6.94 9.62
N TYR A 169 -8.58 6.10 10.32
CA TYR A 169 -9.94 5.77 9.87
C TYR A 169 -10.88 6.96 10.05
N LYS A 170 -10.75 7.68 11.17
CA LYS A 170 -11.49 8.93 11.37
C LYS A 170 -11.13 9.95 10.29
N LEU A 171 -9.84 10.16 10.01
CA LEU A 171 -9.40 11.10 8.98
C LEU A 171 -9.93 10.71 7.59
N MET A 172 -9.93 9.42 7.25
CA MET A 172 -10.50 8.91 5.99
C MET A 172 -12.01 9.20 5.89
N ILE A 173 -12.76 9.00 6.98
CA ILE A 173 -14.20 9.28 7.01
C ILE A 173 -14.45 10.79 6.92
N ASP A 174 -13.67 11.61 7.62
CA ASP A 174 -13.80 13.07 7.57
C ASP A 174 -13.54 13.59 6.13
N ASP A 175 -12.50 13.06 5.44
CA ASP A 175 -12.23 13.36 4.03
C ASP A 175 -13.40 12.94 3.14
N PHE A 176 -13.87 11.70 3.27
CA PHE A 176 -15.03 11.21 2.51
C PHE A 176 -16.25 12.13 2.65
N VAL A 177 -16.56 12.56 3.87
CA VAL A 177 -17.68 13.48 4.15
C VAL A 177 -17.44 14.85 3.48
N ALA A 178 -16.21 15.35 3.48
CA ALA A 178 -15.85 16.59 2.81
C ALA A 178 -16.04 16.47 1.28
N GLN A 179 -15.60 15.37 0.67
CA GLN A 179 -15.78 15.10 -0.77
C GLN A 179 -17.26 15.01 -1.15
N VAL A 180 -18.09 14.34 -0.34
CA VAL A 180 -19.54 14.30 -0.55
C VAL A 180 -20.17 15.69 -0.48
N LYS A 181 -19.82 16.50 0.52
CA LYS A 181 -20.35 17.87 0.69
C LYS A 181 -19.93 18.82 -0.44
N SER A 182 -18.76 18.63 -1.02
CA SER A 182 -18.28 19.42 -2.14
C SER A 182 -18.82 18.96 -3.52
N ASN A 183 -19.63 17.89 -3.55
CA ASN A 183 -20.08 17.22 -4.78
C ASN A 183 -18.91 16.77 -5.66
N ALA A 184 -17.84 16.27 -5.07
CA ALA A 184 -16.67 15.79 -5.79
C ALA A 184 -17.01 14.63 -6.73
N THR A 185 -16.32 14.57 -7.86
CA THR A 185 -16.42 13.44 -8.79
C THR A 185 -15.50 12.31 -8.33
N PRO A 186 -15.97 11.04 -8.24
CA PRO A 186 -15.12 9.92 -7.92
C PRO A 186 -13.98 9.76 -8.95
N ASP A 187 -12.75 9.61 -8.48
CA ASP A 187 -11.60 9.23 -9.29
C ASP A 187 -11.22 7.77 -9.05
N PHE A 188 -11.25 6.96 -10.11
CA PHE A 188 -10.92 5.54 -10.08
C PHE A 188 -9.58 5.24 -10.77
N SER A 189 -8.77 6.24 -11.07
CA SER A 189 -7.51 6.06 -11.79
C SER A 189 -6.58 5.09 -11.05
N VAL A 190 -6.33 5.35 -9.78
CA VAL A 190 -5.49 4.51 -8.91
C VAL A 190 -6.10 3.12 -8.70
N SER A 191 -7.42 3.02 -8.48
CA SER A 191 -8.12 1.73 -8.35
C SER A 191 -7.94 0.84 -9.57
N ARG A 192 -7.99 1.44 -10.76
CA ARG A 192 -7.74 0.69 -12.02
C ARG A 192 -6.31 0.22 -12.13
N VAL A 193 -5.34 1.06 -11.76
CA VAL A 193 -3.92 0.66 -11.75
C VAL A 193 -3.72 -0.53 -10.83
N ILE A 194 -4.24 -0.46 -9.59
CA ILE A 194 -4.14 -1.53 -8.59
C ILE A 194 -4.77 -2.83 -9.13
N THR A 195 -6.02 -2.76 -9.59
CA THR A 195 -6.75 -3.94 -10.09
C THR A 195 -6.05 -4.55 -11.29
N ASN A 196 -5.56 -3.73 -12.24
CA ASN A 196 -4.84 -4.20 -13.41
C ASN A 196 -3.52 -4.89 -13.03
N ALA A 197 -2.76 -4.33 -12.10
CA ALA A 197 -1.51 -4.93 -11.64
C ALA A 197 -1.75 -6.26 -10.92
N ILE A 198 -2.76 -6.34 -10.03
CA ILE A 198 -3.15 -7.60 -9.37
C ILE A 198 -3.51 -8.69 -10.39
N ASN A 199 -4.26 -8.33 -11.44
CA ASN A 199 -4.66 -9.30 -12.47
C ASN A 199 -3.52 -9.76 -13.38
N GLN A 200 -2.37 -9.10 -13.37
CA GLN A 200 -1.18 -9.48 -14.14
C GLN A 200 -0.19 -10.32 -13.30
N ILE A 201 -0.32 -10.27 -11.98
CA ILE A 201 0.43 -11.07 -11.02
C ILE A 201 -0.21 -12.45 -10.85
#